data_130205ea2612ea9e402219fdebe4329a
#
_entry.id   130205ea2612ea9e402219fdebe4329a
#
_cell.length_a   1.000
_cell.length_b   1.000
_cell.length_c   1.000
_cell.angle_alpha   90.00
_cell.angle_beta   90.00
_cell.angle_gamma   90.00
#
_symmetry.space_group_name_H-M   'P 1'
#
loop_
_entity.id
_entity.type
_entity.pdbx_description
1 polymer ?
#
loop_
_entity_poly.entity_id
_entity_poly.type
_entity_poly.pdbx_seq_one_letter_code
_entity_poly.pdbx_strand_id
1 'polypeptide(L)'
;MEMGMNNINTDPVSLLRDAALGRTAPDLAVINARVFNVFTKELLDNTGICVKAGKIAYVGSGVKDMLRKETRVIDADGMTVIPGFIDGHAHMAGPLCPEEYLKYAMTGGTTTVVTEIFEAYFRAGLTGVTDYLSACCDQPIKVFATAPAMASISSLSAGIDLQDLQALLSRPDILGMGESYWQEVIQHPERYLKAFDMVRRSGKTLEGHTAGASEQKLAAYLAAGISSCHEPISAKEALSRLRQGLCVMIREGSVRRDLEAVSEICKTGADLRRAALVSDGITPEALAQEGYMEVLVQKAIDLGFPAAEAIRMATLNVAEHFRMDLKIGAVAPGRDADFLL
;
A
#
# COMPACT_ATOMS: atom_id res chain seq x y z
N MET A 1 -17.69 -48.76 -20.34
CA MET A 1 -16.59 -47.76 -20.51
C MET A 1 -17.11 -46.43 -20.00
N GLU A 2 -16.95 -46.18 -18.73
CA GLU A 2 -17.32 -44.92 -18.11
C GLU A 2 -16.26 -43.88 -18.49
N MET A 3 -16.67 -42.89 -19.24
CA MET A 3 -15.84 -41.70 -19.48
C MET A 3 -15.79 -40.95 -18.17
N GLY A 4 -14.60 -40.93 -17.58
CA GLY A 4 -14.33 -40.18 -16.35
C GLY A 4 -14.70 -38.70 -16.52
N MET A 5 -15.57 -38.23 -15.66
CA MET A 5 -15.80 -36.81 -15.41
C MET A 5 -14.44 -36.20 -15.07
N ASN A 6 -13.91 -35.39 -15.96
CA ASN A 6 -12.77 -34.50 -15.64
C ASN A 6 -13.20 -33.64 -14.44
N ASN A 7 -12.70 -33.96 -13.26
CA ASN A 7 -12.71 -33.06 -12.12
C ASN A 7 -11.99 -31.80 -12.56
N ILE A 8 -12.75 -30.78 -12.92
CA ILE A 8 -12.20 -29.44 -13.15
C ILE A 8 -11.58 -29.05 -11.81
N ASN A 9 -10.25 -29.04 -11.77
CA ASN A 9 -9.50 -28.67 -10.58
C ASN A 9 -9.79 -27.18 -10.31
N THR A 10 -10.63 -26.89 -9.32
CA THR A 10 -11.07 -25.53 -8.95
C THR A 10 -10.11 -24.84 -7.99
N ASP A 11 -9.00 -25.49 -7.64
CA ASP A 11 -7.96 -24.88 -6.81
C ASP A 11 -7.35 -23.65 -7.52
N PRO A 12 -7.36 -22.45 -6.88
CA PRO A 12 -6.88 -21.22 -7.49
C PRO A 12 -5.45 -21.28 -8.01
N VAL A 13 -4.56 -22.01 -7.34
CA VAL A 13 -3.15 -22.18 -7.77
C VAL A 13 -3.08 -22.99 -9.06
N SER A 14 -3.87 -24.05 -9.14
CA SER A 14 -3.96 -24.90 -10.34
C SER A 14 -4.56 -24.14 -11.53
N LEU A 15 -5.57 -23.31 -11.32
CA LEU A 15 -6.15 -22.46 -12.37
C LEU A 15 -5.12 -21.48 -12.93
N LEU A 16 -4.36 -20.81 -12.05
CA LEU A 16 -3.31 -19.89 -12.48
C LEU A 16 -2.19 -20.59 -13.25
N ARG A 17 -1.70 -21.71 -12.72
CA ARG A 17 -0.67 -22.54 -13.36
C ARG A 17 -1.09 -22.98 -14.77
N ASP A 18 -2.31 -23.47 -14.92
CA ASP A 18 -2.78 -23.97 -16.20
C ASP A 18 -3.04 -22.85 -17.21
N ALA A 19 -3.49 -21.67 -16.74
CA ALA A 19 -3.57 -20.48 -17.59
C ALA A 19 -2.17 -20.00 -18.02
N ALA A 20 -1.20 -19.98 -17.09
CA ALA A 20 0.18 -19.61 -17.40
C ALA A 20 0.87 -20.53 -18.42
N LEU A 21 0.47 -21.80 -18.44
CA LEU A 21 0.96 -22.81 -19.40
C LEU A 21 0.14 -22.86 -20.71
N GLY A 22 -0.86 -21.97 -20.88
CA GLY A 22 -1.75 -21.95 -22.05
C GLY A 22 -2.68 -23.18 -22.15
N ARG A 23 -2.84 -23.96 -21.07
CA ARG A 23 -3.70 -25.14 -21.01
C ARG A 23 -5.17 -24.77 -20.84
N THR A 24 -5.45 -23.64 -20.20
CA THR A 24 -6.79 -23.07 -20.03
C THR A 24 -6.80 -21.63 -20.52
N ALA A 25 -7.95 -21.14 -20.99
CA ALA A 25 -8.12 -19.77 -21.43
C ALA A 25 -7.92 -18.77 -20.26
N PRO A 26 -7.16 -17.69 -20.46
CA PRO A 26 -7.24 -16.55 -19.57
C PRO A 26 -8.63 -15.89 -19.65
N ASP A 27 -9.08 -15.28 -18.55
CA ASP A 27 -10.34 -14.55 -18.51
C ASP A 27 -10.20 -13.19 -19.21
N LEU A 28 -9.04 -12.56 -19.03
CA LEU A 28 -8.64 -11.30 -19.64
C LEU A 28 -7.20 -11.39 -20.12
N ALA A 29 -6.92 -10.78 -21.26
CA ALA A 29 -5.56 -10.56 -21.74
C ALA A 29 -5.35 -9.11 -22.16
N VAL A 30 -4.20 -8.53 -21.80
CA VAL A 30 -3.70 -7.28 -22.36
C VAL A 30 -2.62 -7.64 -23.38
N ILE A 31 -2.70 -7.09 -24.58
CA ILE A 31 -1.73 -7.31 -25.64
C ILE A 31 -1.12 -6.00 -26.13
N ASN A 32 0.00 -6.09 -26.85
CA ASN A 32 0.69 -4.94 -27.43
C ASN A 32 1.05 -3.83 -26.42
N ALA A 33 1.35 -4.21 -25.16
CA ALA A 33 1.70 -3.28 -24.11
C ALA A 33 3.21 -3.07 -23.98
N ARG A 34 3.59 -1.98 -23.34
CA ARG A 34 4.88 -1.82 -22.68
C ARG A 34 4.66 -2.01 -21.19
N VAL A 35 5.22 -3.03 -20.59
CA VAL A 35 5.00 -3.32 -19.16
C VAL A 35 6.16 -2.79 -18.34
N PHE A 36 5.89 -1.90 -17.39
CA PHE A 36 6.90 -1.46 -16.44
C PHE A 36 7.11 -2.52 -15.37
N ASN A 37 8.31 -3.09 -15.35
CA ASN A 37 8.72 -4.06 -14.34
C ASN A 37 9.31 -3.31 -13.13
N VAL A 38 8.55 -3.25 -12.04
CA VAL A 38 8.96 -2.52 -10.82
C VAL A 38 10.14 -3.16 -10.07
N PHE A 39 10.45 -4.45 -10.32
CA PHE A 39 11.57 -5.13 -9.68
C PHE A 39 12.91 -4.76 -10.32
N THR A 40 12.93 -4.72 -11.66
CA THR A 40 14.16 -4.45 -12.44
C THR A 40 14.25 -2.99 -12.92
N LYS A 41 13.14 -2.24 -12.82
CA LYS A 41 12.96 -0.86 -13.31
C LYS A 41 13.05 -0.75 -14.83
N GLU A 42 12.79 -1.86 -15.53
CA GLU A 42 12.81 -1.92 -16.99
C GLU A 42 11.42 -1.67 -17.57
N LEU A 43 11.38 -1.09 -18.74
CA LEU A 43 10.19 -1.02 -19.57
C LEU A 43 10.28 -2.15 -20.63
N LEU A 44 9.43 -3.17 -20.49
CA LEU A 44 9.42 -4.34 -21.35
C LEU A 44 8.47 -4.11 -22.52
N ASP A 45 9.04 -3.91 -23.72
CA ASP A 45 8.28 -3.69 -24.95
C ASP A 45 7.59 -4.98 -25.44
N ASN A 46 6.53 -4.81 -26.24
CA ASN A 46 5.77 -5.91 -26.86
C ASN A 46 5.40 -7.02 -25.89
N THR A 47 5.05 -6.64 -24.68
CA THR A 47 4.70 -7.53 -23.58
C THR A 47 3.21 -7.57 -23.42
N GLY A 48 2.66 -8.73 -23.10
CA GLY A 48 1.25 -8.90 -22.74
C GLY A 48 1.09 -9.45 -21.34
N ILE A 49 -0.15 -9.44 -20.86
CA ILE A 49 -0.55 -9.92 -19.53
C ILE A 49 -1.73 -10.85 -19.69
N CYS A 50 -1.68 -12.05 -19.10
CA CYS A 50 -2.84 -12.94 -18.96
C CYS A 50 -3.34 -12.88 -17.52
N VAL A 51 -4.65 -12.72 -17.38
CA VAL A 51 -5.35 -12.71 -16.09
C VAL A 51 -6.29 -13.93 -15.99
N LYS A 52 -6.26 -14.60 -14.85
CA LYS A 52 -7.17 -15.70 -14.51
C LYS A 52 -7.65 -15.56 -13.07
N ALA A 53 -8.96 -15.64 -12.86
CA ALA A 53 -9.59 -15.52 -11.54
C ALA A 53 -9.12 -14.26 -10.77
N GLY A 54 -9.06 -13.12 -11.46
CA GLY A 54 -8.63 -11.82 -10.89
C GLY A 54 -7.14 -11.69 -10.58
N LYS A 55 -6.32 -12.69 -10.95
CA LYS A 55 -4.86 -12.66 -10.73
C LYS A 55 -4.09 -12.71 -12.03
N ILE A 56 -2.90 -12.14 -12.02
CA ILE A 56 -1.96 -12.22 -13.14
C ILE A 56 -1.42 -13.65 -13.22
N ALA A 57 -1.71 -14.33 -14.31
CA ALA A 57 -1.21 -15.68 -14.57
C ALA A 57 0.13 -15.67 -15.32
N TYR A 58 0.28 -14.76 -16.29
CA TYR A 58 1.47 -14.69 -17.12
C TYR A 58 1.74 -13.26 -17.57
N VAL A 59 3.02 -12.90 -17.68
CA VAL A 59 3.51 -11.64 -18.26
C VAL A 59 4.62 -11.98 -19.24
N GLY A 60 4.48 -11.58 -20.50
CA GLY A 60 5.49 -11.86 -21.51
C GLY A 60 4.98 -11.72 -22.94
N SER A 61 5.86 -12.02 -23.93
CA SER A 61 5.53 -11.90 -25.36
C SER A 61 4.59 -12.98 -25.91
N GLY A 62 4.47 -14.12 -25.23
CA GLY A 62 3.67 -15.28 -25.66
C GLY A 62 2.17 -15.18 -25.40
N VAL A 63 1.64 -14.05 -24.93
CA VAL A 63 0.22 -13.90 -24.57
C VAL A 63 -0.71 -14.21 -25.75
N LYS A 64 -0.34 -13.78 -26.97
CA LYS A 64 -1.20 -13.98 -28.15
C LYS A 64 -1.49 -15.46 -28.45
N ASP A 65 -0.55 -16.35 -28.14
CA ASP A 65 -0.69 -17.80 -28.36
C ASP A 65 -1.60 -18.46 -27.31
N MET A 66 -1.85 -17.77 -26.20
CA MET A 66 -2.71 -18.23 -25.09
C MET A 66 -4.17 -17.82 -25.25
N LEU A 67 -4.48 -16.90 -26.18
CA LEU A 67 -5.82 -16.40 -26.40
C LEU A 67 -6.78 -17.51 -26.86
N ARG A 68 -8.00 -17.48 -26.38
CA ARG A 68 -9.10 -18.33 -26.81
C ARG A 68 -10.33 -17.46 -27.11
N LYS A 69 -11.36 -18.05 -27.71
CA LYS A 69 -12.56 -17.33 -28.11
C LYS A 69 -13.26 -16.63 -26.94
N GLU A 70 -13.19 -17.21 -25.76
CA GLU A 70 -13.80 -16.70 -24.52
C GLU A 70 -12.94 -15.65 -23.80
N THR A 71 -11.69 -15.46 -24.18
CA THR A 71 -10.79 -14.48 -23.57
C THR A 71 -11.22 -13.06 -23.93
N ARG A 72 -11.49 -12.23 -22.92
CA ARG A 72 -11.61 -10.79 -23.13
C ARG A 72 -10.23 -10.18 -23.44
N VAL A 73 -10.11 -9.46 -24.53
CA VAL A 73 -8.83 -8.88 -24.96
C VAL A 73 -8.90 -7.37 -24.88
N ILE A 74 -7.88 -6.77 -24.29
CA ILE A 74 -7.59 -5.33 -24.32
C ILE A 74 -6.32 -5.15 -25.14
N ASP A 75 -6.42 -4.43 -26.25
CA ASP A 75 -5.24 -4.01 -27.02
C ASP A 75 -4.72 -2.69 -26.42
N ALA A 76 -3.54 -2.71 -25.86
CA ALA A 76 -2.93 -1.54 -25.25
C ALA A 76 -2.32 -0.57 -26.28
N ASP A 77 -2.22 -0.97 -27.56
CA ASP A 77 -1.71 -0.14 -28.66
C ASP A 77 -0.41 0.61 -28.32
N GLY A 78 0.51 -0.08 -27.69
CA GLY A 78 1.80 0.49 -27.25
C GLY A 78 1.75 1.32 -25.97
N MET A 79 0.60 1.44 -25.30
CA MET A 79 0.52 2.12 -24.00
C MET A 79 1.34 1.39 -22.93
N THR A 80 1.76 2.16 -21.94
CA THR A 80 2.52 1.64 -20.81
C THR A 80 1.59 1.13 -19.70
N VAL A 81 1.79 -0.12 -19.31
CA VAL A 81 1.12 -0.72 -18.16
C VAL A 81 2.02 -0.60 -16.93
N ILE A 82 1.48 -0.03 -15.85
CA ILE A 82 2.12 0.07 -14.54
C ILE A 82 1.23 -0.61 -13.48
N PRO A 83 1.78 -1.01 -12.30
CA PRO A 83 0.93 -1.45 -11.18
C PRO A 83 -0.01 -0.34 -10.73
N GLY A 84 -1.18 -0.71 -10.21
CA GLY A 84 -2.09 0.23 -9.55
C GLY A 84 -1.43 0.88 -8.34
N PHE A 85 -1.69 2.16 -8.13
CA PHE A 85 -1.11 2.91 -7.02
C PHE A 85 -1.64 2.41 -5.68
N ILE A 86 -0.78 2.51 -4.67
CA ILE A 86 -1.05 2.15 -3.27
C ILE A 86 -0.73 3.38 -2.42
N ASP A 87 -1.73 3.93 -1.74
CA ASP A 87 -1.47 4.87 -0.66
C ASP A 87 -1.18 4.10 0.63
N GLY A 88 0.02 4.23 1.15
CA GLY A 88 0.49 3.51 2.33
C GLY A 88 0.12 4.16 3.66
N HIS A 89 -0.41 5.39 3.66
CA HIS A 89 -0.81 6.10 4.86
C HIS A 89 -1.80 7.21 4.54
N ALA A 90 -3.04 7.03 4.95
CA ALA A 90 -4.14 7.94 4.73
C ALA A 90 -5.03 8.09 5.96
N HIS A 91 -5.77 9.21 6.06
CA HIS A 91 -6.78 9.46 7.08
C HIS A 91 -8.17 9.53 6.42
N MET A 92 -8.68 8.39 5.97
CA MET A 92 -9.99 8.30 5.31
C MET A 92 -11.17 8.41 6.29
N ALA A 93 -11.00 7.98 7.54
CA ALA A 93 -12.08 7.78 8.51
C ALA A 93 -12.70 9.09 9.07
N GLY A 94 -12.27 10.24 8.58
CA GLY A 94 -12.68 11.55 9.08
C GLY A 94 -13.70 12.29 8.22
N PRO A 95 -13.28 12.77 7.03
CA PRO A 95 -14.02 13.82 6.32
C PRO A 95 -15.13 13.32 5.39
N LEU A 96 -15.03 12.10 4.86
CA LEU A 96 -15.97 11.52 3.89
C LEU A 96 -16.38 10.10 4.31
N CYS A 97 -17.51 9.63 3.78
CA CYS A 97 -17.79 8.18 3.81
C CYS A 97 -16.84 7.44 2.85
N PRO A 98 -16.55 6.15 3.12
CA PRO A 98 -15.61 5.38 2.31
C PRO A 98 -15.94 5.40 0.82
N GLU A 99 -17.20 5.26 0.44
CA GLU A 99 -17.64 5.20 -0.96
C GLU A 99 -17.26 6.47 -1.74
N GLU A 100 -17.47 7.65 -1.14
CA GLU A 100 -17.13 8.91 -1.82
C GLU A 100 -15.61 9.11 -1.88
N TYR A 101 -14.88 8.82 -0.81
CA TYR A 101 -13.41 8.93 -0.85
C TYR A 101 -12.81 8.02 -1.94
N LEU A 102 -13.20 6.75 -1.93
CA LEU A 102 -12.63 5.72 -2.80
C LEU A 102 -12.98 5.92 -4.28
N LYS A 103 -14.14 6.54 -4.57
CA LYS A 103 -14.52 6.94 -5.92
C LYS A 103 -13.50 7.90 -6.54
N TYR A 104 -13.08 8.93 -5.81
CA TYR A 104 -12.07 9.86 -6.30
C TYR A 104 -10.68 9.20 -6.35
N ALA A 105 -10.31 8.45 -5.33
CA ALA A 105 -9.04 7.74 -5.28
C ALA A 105 -8.86 6.79 -6.48
N MET A 106 -9.92 6.07 -6.85
CA MET A 106 -9.91 5.14 -7.98
C MET A 106 -9.74 5.86 -9.33
N THR A 107 -10.29 7.06 -9.48
CA THR A 107 -10.24 7.84 -10.73
C THR A 107 -8.79 8.13 -11.14
N GLY A 108 -7.90 8.37 -10.18
CA GLY A 108 -6.46 8.57 -10.39
C GLY A 108 -5.63 7.28 -10.42
N GLY A 109 -6.27 6.10 -10.46
CA GLY A 109 -5.57 4.83 -10.57
C GLY A 109 -5.09 4.24 -9.24
N THR A 110 -5.57 4.73 -8.10
CA THR A 110 -5.32 4.08 -6.81
C THR A 110 -6.15 2.82 -6.70
N THR A 111 -5.51 1.70 -6.40
CA THR A 111 -6.14 0.38 -6.26
C THR A 111 -6.12 -0.16 -4.84
N THR A 112 -5.34 0.47 -3.98
CA THR A 112 -5.23 0.08 -2.57
C THR A 112 -4.96 1.31 -1.70
N VAL A 113 -5.61 1.37 -0.53
CA VAL A 113 -5.37 2.37 0.51
C VAL A 113 -5.14 1.69 1.84
N VAL A 114 -4.12 2.13 2.58
CA VAL A 114 -3.89 1.77 3.99
C VAL A 114 -4.24 3.00 4.83
N THR A 115 -5.27 2.91 5.64
CA THR A 115 -5.80 4.05 6.41
C THR A 115 -5.57 3.90 7.90
N GLU A 116 -5.32 5.02 8.57
CA GLU A 116 -5.51 5.13 10.01
C GLU A 116 -7.01 5.07 10.34
N ILE A 117 -7.34 4.49 11.48
CA ILE A 117 -8.74 4.31 11.92
C ILE A 117 -8.96 4.77 13.36
N PHE A 118 -8.04 5.57 13.91
CA PHE A 118 -8.19 6.02 15.30
C PHE A 118 -9.42 6.91 15.49
N GLU A 119 -9.83 7.67 14.46
CA GLU A 119 -11.05 8.49 14.52
C GLU A 119 -12.31 7.64 14.71
N ALA A 120 -12.39 6.48 14.06
CA ALA A 120 -13.50 5.54 14.23
C ALA A 120 -13.48 4.92 15.65
N TYR A 121 -12.29 4.56 16.13
CA TYR A 121 -12.11 4.03 17.48
C TYR A 121 -12.47 5.03 18.58
N PHE A 122 -12.06 6.29 18.46
CA PHE A 122 -12.43 7.35 19.41
C PHE A 122 -13.93 7.60 19.48
N ARG A 123 -14.64 7.45 18.35
CA ARG A 123 -16.07 7.69 18.29
C ARG A 123 -16.89 6.57 18.96
N ALA A 124 -16.53 5.31 18.69
CA ALA A 124 -17.36 4.17 19.08
C ALA A 124 -16.56 2.88 19.39
N GLY A 125 -15.30 2.99 19.80
CA GLY A 125 -14.46 1.85 20.15
C GLY A 125 -14.33 0.84 19.03
N LEU A 126 -14.21 -0.45 19.38
CA LEU A 126 -14.08 -1.54 18.41
C LEU A 126 -15.27 -1.61 17.45
N THR A 127 -16.48 -1.32 17.90
CA THR A 127 -17.68 -1.31 17.05
C THR A 127 -17.55 -0.28 15.94
N GLY A 128 -17.12 0.95 16.24
CA GLY A 128 -16.92 1.98 15.23
C GLY A 128 -15.89 1.59 14.17
N VAL A 129 -14.81 0.91 14.58
CA VAL A 129 -13.80 0.38 13.66
C VAL A 129 -14.37 -0.73 12.79
N THR A 130 -15.10 -1.69 13.38
CA THR A 130 -15.65 -2.82 12.61
C THR A 130 -16.73 -2.38 11.62
N ASP A 131 -17.56 -1.42 11.99
CA ASP A 131 -18.58 -0.84 11.09
C ASP A 131 -17.93 -0.09 9.93
N TYR A 132 -16.90 0.71 10.21
CA TYR A 132 -16.15 1.43 9.19
C TYR A 132 -15.47 0.47 8.19
N LEU A 133 -14.77 -0.55 8.70
CA LEU A 133 -14.11 -1.54 7.84
C LEU A 133 -15.13 -2.37 7.03
N SER A 134 -16.32 -2.63 7.59
CA SER A 134 -17.39 -3.31 6.86
C SER A 134 -17.90 -2.48 5.69
N ALA A 135 -18.02 -1.16 5.85
CA ALA A 135 -18.37 -0.24 4.76
C ALA A 135 -17.29 -0.19 3.64
N CYS A 136 -16.05 -0.53 3.98
CA CYS A 136 -14.96 -0.61 3.01
C CYS A 136 -14.89 -1.95 2.24
N CYS A 137 -15.55 -3.01 2.70
CA CYS A 137 -15.37 -4.36 2.14
C CYS A 137 -15.85 -4.53 0.70
N ASP A 138 -16.96 -3.88 0.33
CA ASP A 138 -17.61 -4.05 -0.99
C ASP A 138 -17.21 -2.95 -2.00
N GLN A 139 -16.08 -2.28 -1.74
CA GLN A 139 -15.59 -1.25 -2.61
C GLN A 139 -14.72 -1.81 -3.76
N PRO A 140 -14.64 -1.11 -4.90
CA PRO A 140 -13.90 -1.59 -6.08
C PRO A 140 -12.38 -1.58 -5.88
N ILE A 141 -11.86 -0.90 -4.86
CA ILE A 141 -10.44 -0.88 -4.48
C ILE A 141 -10.24 -1.46 -3.09
N LYS A 142 -9.04 -1.93 -2.81
CA LYS A 142 -8.73 -2.58 -1.54
C LYS A 142 -8.49 -1.55 -0.45
N VAL A 143 -9.10 -1.75 0.71
CA VAL A 143 -8.86 -0.94 1.91
C VAL A 143 -8.29 -1.82 3.00
N PHE A 144 -7.16 -1.41 3.52
CA PHE A 144 -6.53 -1.96 4.70
C PHE A 144 -6.40 -0.87 5.76
N ALA A 145 -6.16 -1.26 7.00
CA ALA A 145 -6.01 -0.28 8.07
C ALA A 145 -4.91 -0.68 9.06
N THR A 146 -4.55 0.29 9.91
CA THR A 146 -3.67 0.09 11.06
C THR A 146 -4.45 0.30 12.36
N ALA A 147 -4.22 -0.57 13.35
CA ALA A 147 -4.88 -0.48 14.65
C ALA A 147 -4.44 0.80 15.39
N PRO A 148 -5.35 1.49 16.10
CA PRO A 148 -5.07 2.84 16.61
C PRO A 148 -4.08 2.88 17.78
N ALA A 149 -2.85 3.34 17.53
CA ALA A 149 -1.86 3.62 18.57
C ALA A 149 -2.08 4.99 19.22
N MET A 150 -2.61 5.97 18.48
CA MET A 150 -2.87 7.35 18.92
C MET A 150 -3.87 7.43 20.05
N ALA A 151 -4.70 6.41 20.26
CA ALA A 151 -5.59 6.31 21.40
C ALA A 151 -4.87 6.43 22.76
N SER A 152 -3.55 6.22 22.79
CA SER A 152 -2.73 6.30 24.01
C SER A 152 -2.03 7.65 24.22
N ILE A 153 -2.18 8.62 23.31
CA ILE A 153 -1.42 9.89 23.34
C ILE A 153 -1.85 10.83 24.49
N SER A 154 -3.11 10.79 24.88
CA SER A 154 -3.64 11.67 25.90
C SER A 154 -3.70 10.95 27.25
N SER A 155 -3.33 11.67 28.33
CA SER A 155 -3.58 11.19 29.69
C SER A 155 -5.06 11.05 30.03
N LEU A 156 -5.94 11.68 29.25
CA LEU A 156 -7.39 11.56 29.37
C LEU A 156 -7.95 10.33 28.62
N SER A 157 -7.14 9.68 27.79
CA SER A 157 -7.50 8.47 27.05
C SER A 157 -6.89 7.24 27.73
N ALA A 158 -7.67 6.18 27.84
CA ALA A 158 -7.19 4.89 28.34
C ALA A 158 -6.25 4.16 27.33
N GLY A 159 -6.14 4.69 26.11
CA GLY A 159 -5.47 4.00 25.01
C GLY A 159 -6.37 2.96 24.36
N ILE A 160 -5.81 2.18 23.46
CA ILE A 160 -6.51 1.00 22.93
C ILE A 160 -6.50 -0.11 23.98
N ASP A 161 -7.66 -0.72 24.21
CA ASP A 161 -7.75 -1.92 25.03
C ASP A 161 -7.00 -3.09 24.36
N LEU A 162 -6.28 -3.90 25.16
CA LEU A 162 -5.49 -5.01 24.60
C LEU A 162 -6.36 -6.14 24.02
N GLN A 163 -7.61 -6.29 24.47
CA GLN A 163 -8.56 -7.24 23.89
C GLN A 163 -9.05 -6.74 22.53
N ASP A 164 -9.37 -5.44 22.43
CA ASP A 164 -9.70 -4.80 21.16
C ASP A 164 -8.54 -4.90 20.16
N LEU A 165 -7.32 -4.62 20.63
CA LEU A 165 -6.13 -4.78 19.79
C LEU A 165 -5.96 -6.22 19.30
N GLN A 166 -6.14 -7.22 20.18
CA GLN A 166 -6.07 -8.63 19.80
C GLN A 166 -7.13 -8.99 18.75
N ALA A 167 -8.34 -8.49 18.90
CA ALA A 167 -9.43 -8.69 17.94
C ALA A 167 -9.07 -8.07 16.58
N LEU A 168 -8.55 -6.84 16.57
CA LEU A 168 -8.10 -6.17 15.34
C LEU A 168 -6.93 -6.91 14.68
N LEU A 169 -5.91 -7.31 15.45
CA LEU A 169 -4.75 -8.02 14.90
C LEU A 169 -5.10 -9.38 14.29
N SER A 170 -6.21 -10.00 14.67
CA SER A 170 -6.68 -11.24 14.07
C SER A 170 -7.32 -11.05 12.68
N ARG A 171 -7.64 -9.82 12.29
CA ARG A 171 -8.26 -9.50 11.00
C ARG A 171 -7.21 -9.44 9.89
N PRO A 172 -7.53 -9.92 8.67
CA PRO A 172 -6.61 -9.86 7.53
C PRO A 172 -6.48 -8.46 6.91
N ASP A 173 -7.45 -7.58 7.16
CA ASP A 173 -7.49 -6.19 6.69
C ASP A 173 -6.78 -5.20 7.64
N ILE A 174 -6.29 -5.64 8.79
CA ILE A 174 -5.40 -4.87 9.67
C ILE A 174 -3.95 -5.28 9.40
N LEU A 175 -3.13 -4.34 8.95
CA LEU A 175 -1.74 -4.61 8.54
C LEU A 175 -0.71 -4.34 9.64
N GLY A 176 -1.05 -3.52 10.61
CA GLY A 176 -0.14 -3.11 11.67
C GLY A 176 -0.86 -2.39 12.80
N MET A 177 -0.06 -1.75 13.63
CA MET A 177 -0.51 -0.72 14.57
C MET A 177 -0.05 0.64 14.06
N GLY A 178 -0.94 1.60 14.04
CA GLY A 178 -0.76 2.91 13.46
C GLY A 178 0.24 3.79 14.21
N GLU A 179 0.23 5.02 13.85
CA GLU A 179 1.18 6.02 14.32
C GLU A 179 1.22 6.17 15.84
N SER A 180 2.39 5.88 16.42
CA SER A 180 2.70 6.18 17.81
C SER A 180 3.71 7.33 17.90
N TYR A 181 3.78 8.03 19.03
CA TYR A 181 4.73 9.11 19.24
C TYR A 181 5.96 8.63 20.01
N TRP A 182 7.17 8.91 19.50
CA TRP A 182 8.41 8.50 20.15
C TRP A 182 8.53 9.04 21.57
N GLN A 183 8.04 10.26 21.84
CA GLN A 183 8.05 10.87 23.17
C GLN A 183 7.30 10.00 24.18
N GLU A 184 6.07 9.66 23.83
CA GLU A 184 5.20 8.85 24.69
C GLU A 184 5.75 7.44 24.92
N VAL A 185 6.23 6.82 23.85
CA VAL A 185 6.80 5.45 23.93
C VAL A 185 8.04 5.40 24.81
N ILE A 186 8.91 6.43 24.78
CA ILE A 186 10.10 6.49 25.61
C ILE A 186 9.78 6.89 27.04
N GLN A 187 8.84 7.81 27.26
CA GLN A 187 8.51 8.32 28.60
C GLN A 187 7.58 7.36 29.36
N HIS A 188 6.69 6.66 28.65
CA HIS A 188 5.66 5.80 29.20
C HIS A 188 5.66 4.40 28.55
N PRO A 189 6.80 3.68 28.56
CA PRO A 189 6.94 2.40 27.85
C PRO A 189 5.93 1.34 28.31
N GLU A 190 5.49 1.40 29.56
CA GLU A 190 4.46 0.51 30.12
C GLU A 190 3.11 0.57 29.40
N ARG A 191 2.80 1.70 28.75
CA ARG A 191 1.57 1.89 27.96
C ARG A 191 1.63 1.21 26.59
N TYR A 192 2.81 1.09 26.02
CA TYR A 192 3.00 0.71 24.61
C TYR A 192 3.62 -0.68 24.42
N LEU A 193 4.61 -1.04 25.25
CA LEU A 193 5.44 -2.20 24.94
C LEU A 193 4.67 -3.53 24.90
N LYS A 194 3.61 -3.69 25.69
CA LYS A 194 2.74 -4.89 25.62
C LYS A 194 1.99 -4.94 24.28
N ALA A 195 1.41 -3.82 23.85
CA ALA A 195 0.73 -3.72 22.57
C ALA A 195 1.71 -3.99 21.40
N PHE A 196 2.89 -3.37 21.43
CA PHE A 196 3.93 -3.58 20.42
C PHE A 196 4.42 -5.04 20.35
N ASP A 197 4.56 -5.71 21.48
CA ASP A 197 4.90 -7.14 21.50
C ASP A 197 3.82 -7.99 20.85
N MET A 198 2.54 -7.70 21.09
CA MET A 198 1.41 -8.37 20.43
C MET A 198 1.46 -8.16 18.90
N VAL A 199 1.69 -6.94 18.44
CA VAL A 199 1.80 -6.61 17.01
C VAL A 199 2.98 -7.36 16.38
N ARG A 200 4.16 -7.34 16.99
CA ARG A 200 5.34 -8.06 16.49
C ARG A 200 5.10 -9.57 16.38
N ARG A 201 4.46 -10.18 17.39
CA ARG A 201 4.11 -11.61 17.37
C ARG A 201 3.10 -11.97 16.30
N SER A 202 2.21 -11.04 15.93
CA SER A 202 1.28 -11.24 14.81
C SER A 202 1.95 -11.11 13.43
N GLY A 203 3.23 -10.73 13.38
CA GLY A 203 3.97 -10.53 12.12
C GLY A 203 3.62 -9.24 11.38
N LYS A 204 2.93 -8.30 12.04
CA LYS A 204 2.46 -7.03 11.47
C LYS A 204 3.41 -5.87 11.78
N THR A 205 3.20 -4.71 11.14
CA THR A 205 4.07 -3.55 11.24
C THR A 205 3.71 -2.65 12.42
N LEU A 206 4.68 -1.82 12.83
CA LEU A 206 4.50 -0.74 13.79
C LEU A 206 4.87 0.57 13.11
N GLU A 207 3.90 1.46 12.97
CA GLU A 207 4.08 2.76 12.35
C GLU A 207 4.33 3.83 13.41
N GLY A 208 4.99 4.94 13.03
CA GLY A 208 5.30 5.93 14.06
C GLY A 208 5.67 7.32 13.61
N HIS A 209 5.64 8.22 14.58
CA HIS A 209 6.07 9.62 14.47
C HIS A 209 7.49 9.77 15.00
N THR A 210 8.36 10.47 14.25
CA THR A 210 9.76 10.69 14.64
C THR A 210 10.18 12.16 14.62
N ALA A 211 9.24 13.10 14.48
CA ALA A 211 9.56 14.53 14.45
C ALA A 211 10.33 14.97 15.68
N GLY A 212 11.45 15.68 15.48
CA GLY A 212 12.29 16.19 16.55
C GLY A 212 13.08 15.13 17.35
N ALA A 213 13.03 13.84 16.98
CA ALA A 213 13.83 12.82 17.63
C ALA A 213 15.32 12.99 17.28
N SER A 214 16.18 13.10 18.31
CA SER A 214 17.65 12.99 18.13
C SER A 214 18.01 11.55 17.71
N GLU A 215 19.22 11.34 17.21
CA GLU A 215 19.67 10.00 16.80
C GLU A 215 19.51 8.95 17.90
N GLN A 216 19.86 9.26 19.15
CA GLN A 216 19.71 8.36 20.28
C GLN A 216 18.24 8.06 20.60
N LYS A 217 17.38 9.07 20.56
CA LYS A 217 15.94 8.90 20.79
C LYS A 217 15.29 8.09 19.66
N LEU A 218 15.71 8.37 18.43
CA LEU A 218 15.27 7.60 17.27
C LEU A 218 15.69 6.14 17.42
N ALA A 219 16.95 5.85 17.74
CA ALA A 219 17.44 4.49 17.95
C ALA A 219 16.67 3.77 19.06
N ALA A 220 16.39 4.44 20.18
CA ALA A 220 15.59 3.87 21.27
C ALA A 220 14.16 3.54 20.85
N TYR A 221 13.54 4.40 20.06
CA TYR A 221 12.20 4.20 19.52
C TYR A 221 12.14 3.04 18.51
N LEU A 222 13.14 2.95 17.63
CA LEU A 222 13.26 1.84 16.69
C LEU A 222 13.51 0.50 17.39
N ALA A 223 14.24 0.51 18.51
CA ALA A 223 14.44 -0.68 19.33
C ALA A 223 13.13 -1.25 19.89
N ALA A 224 12.07 -0.42 20.03
CA ALA A 224 10.73 -0.89 20.35
C ALA A 224 10.01 -1.60 19.19
N GLY A 225 10.57 -1.54 17.96
CA GLY A 225 10.07 -2.26 16.79
C GLY A 225 9.42 -1.39 15.72
N ILE A 226 9.48 -0.07 15.85
CA ILE A 226 8.90 0.85 14.84
C ILE A 226 9.60 0.66 13.50
N SER A 227 8.82 0.60 12.42
CA SER A 227 9.27 0.25 11.07
C SER A 227 9.13 1.36 10.04
N SER A 228 8.31 2.40 10.31
CA SER A 228 8.13 3.54 9.40
C SER A 228 8.07 4.88 10.10
N CYS A 229 8.11 5.92 9.29
CA CYS A 229 7.86 7.31 9.71
C CYS A 229 7.45 8.14 8.50
N HIS A 230 6.46 9.02 8.68
CA HIS A 230 5.99 9.94 7.63
C HIS A 230 6.25 11.43 7.93
N GLU A 231 7.05 11.77 8.94
CA GLU A 231 7.27 13.16 9.37
C GLU A 231 8.57 13.85 8.93
N PRO A 232 9.49 13.28 8.13
CA PRO A 232 10.62 14.05 7.65
C PRO A 232 10.16 15.23 6.78
N ILE A 233 10.63 16.43 7.13
CA ILE A 233 10.34 17.69 6.42
C ILE A 233 11.54 18.19 5.62
N SER A 234 12.58 17.39 5.48
CA SER A 234 13.77 17.69 4.68
C SER A 234 14.47 16.42 4.21
N ALA A 235 15.23 16.51 3.14
CA ALA A 235 16.05 15.41 2.64
C ALA A 235 17.05 14.89 3.69
N LYS A 236 17.62 15.79 4.52
CA LYS A 236 18.54 15.41 5.61
C LYS A 236 17.85 14.52 6.64
N GLU A 237 16.65 14.86 7.03
CA GLU A 237 15.87 14.06 7.98
C GLU A 237 15.45 12.72 7.36
N ALA A 238 14.92 12.73 6.13
CA ALA A 238 14.56 11.51 5.42
C ALA A 238 15.76 10.55 5.30
N LEU A 239 16.92 11.07 4.89
CA LEU A 239 18.16 10.29 4.79
C LEU A 239 18.61 9.71 6.14
N SER A 240 18.47 10.48 7.22
CA SER A 240 18.77 10.00 8.58
C SER A 240 17.93 8.80 8.97
N ARG A 241 16.61 8.81 8.65
CA ARG A 241 15.67 7.72 8.94
C ARG A 241 15.95 6.50 8.05
N LEU A 242 16.20 6.72 6.75
CA LEU A 242 16.57 5.62 5.83
C LEU A 242 17.86 4.90 6.30
N ARG A 243 18.87 5.64 6.76
CA ARG A 243 20.13 5.08 7.30
C ARG A 243 19.91 4.18 8.51
N GLN A 244 18.86 4.40 9.27
CA GLN A 244 18.48 3.57 10.41
C GLN A 244 17.49 2.46 10.05
N GLY A 245 17.16 2.29 8.77
CA GLY A 245 16.34 1.21 8.26
C GLY A 245 14.83 1.43 8.30
N LEU A 246 14.38 2.64 8.63
CA LEU A 246 12.96 2.98 8.54
C LEU A 246 12.47 3.02 7.09
N CYS A 247 11.21 2.65 6.89
CA CYS A 247 10.46 3.06 5.73
C CYS A 247 10.09 4.55 5.91
N VAL A 248 10.52 5.39 4.98
CA VAL A 248 10.22 6.83 4.99
C VAL A 248 9.05 7.09 4.06
N MET A 249 7.91 7.44 4.61
CA MET A 249 6.71 7.79 3.86
C MET A 249 6.68 9.31 3.68
N ILE A 250 6.83 9.77 2.44
CA ILE A 250 6.91 11.19 2.09
C ILE A 250 5.50 11.69 1.83
N ARG A 251 5.07 12.65 2.65
CA ARG A 251 3.71 13.18 2.61
C ARG A 251 3.51 14.23 1.53
N GLU A 252 2.42 14.11 0.82
CA GLU A 252 1.92 15.15 -0.07
C GLU A 252 0.39 15.12 -0.10
N GLY A 253 -0.23 15.77 0.88
CA GLY A 253 -1.68 15.91 1.00
C GLY A 253 -2.09 17.37 1.15
N SER A 254 -3.25 17.62 1.75
CA SER A 254 -3.75 18.99 1.97
C SER A 254 -3.19 19.60 3.26
N VAL A 255 -2.95 18.75 4.27
CA VAL A 255 -2.49 19.19 5.61
C VAL A 255 -0.97 19.34 5.63
N ARG A 256 -0.26 18.45 4.96
CA ARG A 256 1.21 18.43 4.86
C ARG A 256 1.64 18.25 3.41
N ARG A 257 2.58 19.07 2.98
CA ARG A 257 3.17 19.08 1.63
C ARG A 257 4.69 19.06 1.75
N ASP A 258 5.22 17.90 2.13
CA ASP A 258 6.64 17.75 2.47
C ASP A 258 7.50 17.28 1.27
N LEU A 259 6.86 16.85 0.18
CA LEU A 259 7.52 16.22 -0.97
C LEU A 259 8.58 17.13 -1.61
N GLU A 260 8.30 18.42 -1.78
CA GLU A 260 9.24 19.38 -2.38
C GLU A 260 10.51 19.48 -1.53
N ALA A 261 10.37 19.68 -0.21
CA ALA A 261 11.51 19.81 0.69
C ALA A 261 12.32 18.51 0.83
N VAL A 262 11.67 17.36 0.70
CA VAL A 262 12.32 16.05 0.77
C VAL A 262 12.95 15.66 -0.57
N SER A 263 12.49 16.20 -1.72
CA SER A 263 12.93 15.82 -3.06
C SER A 263 14.44 15.98 -3.29
N GLU A 264 15.11 16.86 -2.56
CA GLU A 264 16.56 17.01 -2.58
C GLU A 264 17.32 15.70 -2.25
N ILE A 265 16.62 14.70 -1.68
CA ILE A 265 17.20 13.36 -1.44
C ILE A 265 17.66 12.69 -2.75
N CYS A 266 17.03 13.00 -3.87
CA CYS A 266 17.41 12.49 -5.20
C CYS A 266 18.87 12.79 -5.54
N LYS A 267 19.40 13.93 -5.05
CA LYS A 267 20.78 14.37 -5.29
C LYS A 267 21.81 13.60 -4.46
N THR A 268 21.35 12.82 -3.49
CA THR A 268 22.26 12.10 -2.57
C THR A 268 22.73 10.74 -3.09
N GLY A 269 22.08 10.19 -4.12
CA GLY A 269 22.32 8.84 -4.60
C GLY A 269 21.86 7.73 -3.64
N ALA A 270 21.04 8.07 -2.64
CA ALA A 270 20.50 7.10 -1.69
C ALA A 270 19.60 6.07 -2.39
N ASP A 271 19.64 4.83 -1.93
CA ASP A 271 18.69 3.80 -2.34
C ASP A 271 17.31 4.11 -1.73
N LEU A 272 16.31 4.32 -2.58
CA LEU A 272 14.97 4.71 -2.19
C LEU A 272 13.98 3.53 -2.04
N ARG A 273 14.48 2.27 -2.00
CA ARG A 273 13.60 1.09 -1.81
C ARG A 273 12.76 1.14 -0.53
N ARG A 274 13.20 1.90 0.48
CA ARG A 274 12.47 2.14 1.72
C ARG A 274 11.85 3.54 1.80
N ALA A 275 11.62 4.17 0.65
CA ALA A 275 10.84 5.39 0.54
C ALA A 275 9.48 5.10 -0.09
N ALA A 276 8.43 5.74 0.39
CA ALA A 276 7.08 5.64 -0.16
C ALA A 276 6.47 7.04 -0.31
N LEU A 277 5.56 7.21 -1.27
CA LEU A 277 4.71 8.38 -1.41
C LEU A 277 3.38 8.09 -0.72
N VAL A 278 2.87 9.04 0.08
CA VAL A 278 1.62 8.89 0.82
C VAL A 278 0.86 10.22 0.87
N SER A 279 -0.47 10.15 0.97
CA SER A 279 -1.29 11.36 1.07
C SER A 279 -1.33 11.94 2.48
N ASP A 280 -1.27 11.11 3.53
CA ASP A 280 -1.58 11.49 4.91
C ASP A 280 -3.01 12.07 4.99
N GLY A 281 -3.19 13.32 5.38
CA GLY A 281 -4.48 13.99 5.41
C GLY A 281 -4.78 14.75 4.11
N ILE A 282 -5.88 14.42 3.44
CA ILE A 282 -6.38 15.14 2.26
C ILE A 282 -7.81 15.63 2.50
N THR A 283 -8.06 16.91 2.16
CA THR A 283 -9.43 17.46 2.28
C THR A 283 -10.30 16.99 1.12
N PRO A 284 -11.64 16.93 1.30
CA PRO A 284 -12.56 16.58 0.23
C PRO A 284 -12.42 17.46 -1.03
N GLU A 285 -12.16 18.74 -0.83
CA GLU A 285 -11.97 19.71 -1.92
C GLU A 285 -10.70 19.38 -2.73
N ALA A 286 -9.59 19.12 -2.07
CA ALA A 286 -8.34 18.78 -2.75
C ALA A 286 -8.46 17.42 -3.47
N LEU A 287 -9.06 16.43 -2.83
CA LEU A 287 -9.30 15.11 -3.42
C LEU A 287 -10.15 15.23 -4.71
N ALA A 288 -11.17 16.09 -4.69
CA ALA A 288 -12.07 16.26 -5.83
C ALA A 288 -11.52 17.16 -6.94
N GLN A 289 -10.66 18.13 -6.62
CA GLN A 289 -10.19 19.15 -7.56
C GLN A 289 -8.75 18.94 -8.02
N GLU A 290 -7.88 18.48 -7.11
CA GLU A 290 -6.45 18.32 -7.42
C GLU A 290 -6.13 16.87 -7.84
N GLY A 291 -6.86 15.87 -7.35
CA GLY A 291 -6.61 14.45 -7.59
C GLY A 291 -6.00 13.75 -6.36
N TYR A 292 -5.38 12.58 -6.57
CA TYR A 292 -4.86 11.74 -5.49
C TYR A 292 -3.45 11.24 -5.78
N MET A 293 -3.21 9.92 -5.74
CA MET A 293 -1.85 9.34 -5.87
C MET A 293 -1.20 9.63 -7.23
N GLU A 294 -1.97 9.76 -8.31
CA GLU A 294 -1.45 10.14 -9.63
C GLU A 294 -0.79 11.51 -9.61
N VAL A 295 -1.35 12.45 -8.85
CA VAL A 295 -0.78 13.79 -8.69
C VAL A 295 0.49 13.74 -7.86
N LEU A 296 0.51 12.93 -6.79
CA LEU A 296 1.70 12.75 -5.96
C LEU A 296 2.86 12.17 -6.79
N VAL A 297 2.57 11.13 -7.57
CA VAL A 297 3.58 10.50 -8.45
C VAL A 297 4.08 11.48 -9.50
N GLN A 298 3.17 12.22 -10.17
CA GLN A 298 3.55 13.22 -11.15
C GLN A 298 4.41 14.32 -10.53
N LYS A 299 3.99 14.85 -9.39
CA LYS A 299 4.74 15.88 -8.67
C LYS A 299 6.13 15.38 -8.25
N ALA A 300 6.26 14.13 -7.82
CA ALA A 300 7.57 13.56 -7.51
C ALA A 300 8.48 13.55 -8.75
N ILE A 301 7.94 13.17 -9.92
CA ILE A 301 8.68 13.18 -11.19
C ILE A 301 9.11 14.61 -11.54
N ASP A 302 8.22 15.58 -11.45
CA ASP A 302 8.48 16.99 -11.74
C ASP A 302 9.56 17.59 -10.81
N LEU A 303 9.64 17.09 -9.58
CA LEU A 303 10.68 17.46 -8.58
C LEU A 303 11.99 16.68 -8.75
N GLY A 304 12.11 15.85 -9.78
CA GLY A 304 13.37 15.20 -10.16
C GLY A 304 13.56 13.76 -9.67
N PHE A 305 12.56 13.13 -9.08
CA PHE A 305 12.58 11.67 -8.89
C PHE A 305 12.53 10.98 -10.27
N PRO A 306 13.39 10.00 -10.56
CA PRO A 306 13.20 9.16 -11.75
C PRO A 306 11.81 8.54 -11.75
N ALA A 307 11.11 8.54 -12.89
CA ALA A 307 9.75 8.01 -12.98
C ALA A 307 9.64 6.56 -12.45
N ALA A 308 10.66 5.74 -12.71
CA ALA A 308 10.74 4.38 -12.19
C ALA A 308 10.75 4.33 -10.65
N GLU A 309 11.43 5.28 -9.98
CA GLU A 309 11.43 5.35 -8.52
C GLU A 309 10.11 5.89 -7.99
N ALA A 310 9.55 6.95 -8.58
CA ALA A 310 8.27 7.52 -8.16
C ALA A 310 7.15 6.47 -8.22
N ILE A 311 7.08 5.69 -9.31
CA ILE A 311 6.11 4.59 -9.44
C ILE A 311 6.36 3.52 -8.37
N ARG A 312 7.60 3.11 -8.12
CA ARG A 312 7.92 2.13 -7.06
C ARG A 312 7.54 2.62 -5.67
N MET A 313 7.78 3.90 -5.38
CA MET A 313 7.43 4.54 -4.11
C MET A 313 5.92 4.58 -3.86
N ALA A 314 5.11 4.52 -4.91
CA ALA A 314 3.65 4.47 -4.84
C ALA A 314 3.08 3.07 -5.13
N THR A 315 3.90 2.01 -5.19
CA THR A 315 3.45 0.65 -5.52
C THR A 315 4.23 -0.40 -4.71
N LEU A 316 5.32 -0.95 -5.27
CA LEU A 316 6.07 -2.06 -4.68
C LEU A 316 6.65 -1.72 -3.30
N ASN A 317 7.21 -0.53 -3.10
CA ASN A 317 7.83 -0.18 -1.83
C ASN A 317 6.81 -0.18 -0.67
N VAL A 318 5.59 0.29 -0.93
CA VAL A 318 4.48 0.22 0.04
C VAL A 318 4.08 -1.24 0.29
N ALA A 319 3.91 -2.02 -0.78
CA ALA A 319 3.54 -3.42 -0.68
C ALA A 319 4.59 -4.24 0.12
N GLU A 320 5.89 -4.02 -0.12
CA GLU A 320 6.98 -4.65 0.63
C GLU A 320 6.97 -4.24 2.11
N HIS A 321 6.73 -2.96 2.42
CA HIS A 321 6.66 -2.48 3.80
C HIS A 321 5.59 -3.24 4.60
N PHE A 322 4.40 -3.38 4.04
CA PHE A 322 3.29 -4.09 4.67
C PHE A 322 3.27 -5.61 4.42
N ARG A 323 4.33 -6.17 3.79
CA ARG A 323 4.46 -7.61 3.46
C ARG A 323 3.34 -8.12 2.55
N MET A 324 2.87 -7.28 1.64
CA MET A 324 1.82 -7.58 0.67
C MET A 324 2.36 -7.77 -0.76
N ASP A 325 3.67 -7.68 -0.96
CA ASP A 325 4.34 -7.73 -2.27
C ASP A 325 4.13 -9.04 -3.05
N LEU A 326 3.74 -10.11 -2.39
CA LEU A 326 3.28 -11.34 -3.05
C LEU A 326 1.83 -11.25 -3.54
N LYS A 327 1.07 -10.23 -3.14
CA LYS A 327 -0.33 -10.05 -3.47
C LYS A 327 -0.58 -8.87 -4.41
N ILE A 328 0.04 -7.71 -4.15
CA ILE A 328 -0.17 -6.44 -4.86
C ILE A 328 1.16 -5.70 -5.11
N GLY A 329 1.11 -4.55 -5.78
CA GLY A 329 2.24 -3.64 -5.97
C GLY A 329 3.14 -3.94 -7.15
N ALA A 330 2.83 -4.97 -7.95
CA ALA A 330 3.61 -5.32 -9.13
C ALA A 330 2.77 -5.99 -10.22
N VAL A 331 3.10 -5.75 -11.48
CA VAL A 331 2.56 -6.51 -12.61
C VAL A 331 3.41 -7.77 -12.76
N ALA A 332 3.06 -8.82 -12.01
CA ALA A 332 3.81 -10.07 -12.00
C ALA A 332 2.92 -11.28 -11.66
N PRO A 333 3.27 -12.49 -12.11
CA PRO A 333 2.48 -13.70 -11.86
C PRO A 333 2.20 -13.92 -10.37
N GLY A 334 0.97 -14.34 -10.07
CA GLY A 334 0.47 -14.61 -8.73
C GLY A 334 -0.14 -13.39 -8.01
N ARG A 335 0.14 -12.17 -8.46
CA ARG A 335 -0.42 -10.93 -7.90
C ARG A 335 -1.84 -10.70 -8.40
N ASP A 336 -2.58 -9.92 -7.64
CA ASP A 336 -3.89 -9.42 -8.08
C ASP A 336 -3.70 -8.57 -9.36
N ALA A 337 -4.69 -8.62 -10.24
CA ALA A 337 -4.61 -7.93 -11.54
C ALA A 337 -4.93 -6.42 -11.42
N ASP A 338 -4.23 -5.74 -10.51
CA ASP A 338 -4.34 -4.31 -10.25
C ASP A 338 -3.27 -3.58 -11.07
N PHE A 339 -3.64 -3.07 -12.22
CA PHE A 339 -2.74 -2.32 -13.09
C PHE A 339 -3.46 -1.23 -13.87
N LEU A 340 -2.70 -0.26 -14.35
CA LEU A 340 -3.14 0.93 -15.09
C LEU A 340 -2.57 0.88 -16.50
N LEU A 341 -3.33 1.45 -17.44
CA LEU A 341 -2.89 1.68 -18.82
C LEU A 341 -2.83 3.18 -19.08
#